data_f2c070178bd18a56a5923259894dd70d
#
_entry.id   f2c070178bd18a56a5923259894dd70d
#
_cell.length_a   1.000
_cell.length_b   1.000
_cell.length_c   1.000
_cell.angle_alpha   90.00
_cell.angle_beta   90.00
_cell.angle_gamma   90.00
#
_symmetry.space_group_name_H-M   'P 1'
#
loop_
_entity.id
_entity.type
_entity.pdbx_description
1 polymer ?
#
loop_
_entity_poly.entity_id
_entity_poly.type
_entity_poly.pdbx_seq_one_letter_code
_entity_poly.pdbx_strand_id
1 'polypeptide(L)'
;MLSSNQRKLISQLDKKKHRLEKNLFVAEGKKVVSELINSDWPFKNLFSTEENFHPDVELLTLADMKKITNFKTPSQALGVFFLPKSKKILSEPITIAIDGISDPGNLGTVIRLCDWFGISELICSKNTVDCFNSKVIQASMGSIARVSCHYVSDLGATLTEMQKPIYGATLDGDSIYSNKLPNKASYVFGSESHGISKTLLTKLEGKLSIPQFREGDNKVDSLNVANATAIFLSELFRGLKIKNG
;
A
#
# COMPACT_ATOMS: atom_id res chain seq x y z
N MET A 1 -25.53 -18.34 -10.87
CA MET A 1 -25.28 -17.81 -12.24
C MET A 1 -25.01 -16.31 -12.14
N LEU A 2 -23.92 -15.83 -12.74
CA LEU A 2 -23.54 -14.40 -12.71
C LEU A 2 -24.57 -13.52 -13.40
N SER A 3 -25.16 -12.55 -12.69
CA SER A 3 -26.14 -11.63 -13.27
C SER A 3 -25.47 -10.50 -14.07
N SER A 4 -26.20 -9.95 -15.05
CA SER A 4 -25.72 -8.80 -15.84
C SER A 4 -25.41 -7.58 -14.96
N ASN A 5 -26.16 -7.36 -13.87
CA ASN A 5 -25.96 -6.26 -12.94
C ASN A 5 -24.67 -6.44 -12.11
N GLN A 6 -24.38 -7.66 -11.65
CA GLN A 6 -23.13 -7.98 -10.95
C GLN A 6 -21.92 -7.76 -11.86
N ARG A 7 -21.97 -8.26 -13.09
CA ARG A 7 -20.91 -8.06 -14.07
C ARG A 7 -20.65 -6.57 -14.34
N LYS A 8 -21.72 -5.79 -14.57
CA LYS A 8 -21.63 -4.34 -14.79
C LYS A 8 -21.04 -3.63 -13.58
N LEU A 9 -21.48 -3.99 -12.36
CA LEU A 9 -20.96 -3.44 -11.12
C LEU A 9 -19.45 -3.68 -11.02
N ILE A 10 -18.99 -4.92 -11.12
CA ILE A 10 -17.58 -5.29 -10.98
C ILE A 10 -16.72 -4.54 -12.00
N SER A 11 -17.12 -4.51 -13.27
CA SER A 11 -16.42 -3.76 -14.31
C SER A 11 -16.34 -2.26 -14.03
N GLN A 12 -17.37 -1.65 -13.46
CA GLN A 12 -17.36 -0.23 -13.11
C GLN A 12 -16.37 0.08 -11.98
N LEU A 13 -16.21 -0.82 -11.01
CA LEU A 13 -15.34 -0.65 -9.84
C LEU A 13 -13.84 -0.59 -10.18
N ASP A 14 -13.44 -0.88 -11.40
CA ASP A 14 -12.08 -0.63 -11.87
C ASP A 14 -11.71 0.87 -11.84
N LYS A 15 -12.69 1.75 -12.00
CA LYS A 15 -12.51 3.20 -11.96
C LYS A 15 -12.69 3.75 -10.54
N LYS A 16 -11.71 4.54 -10.04
CA LYS A 16 -11.75 5.18 -8.72
C LYS A 16 -13.06 5.94 -8.46
N LYS A 17 -13.55 6.71 -9.45
CA LYS A 17 -14.82 7.44 -9.35
C LYS A 17 -15.97 6.54 -8.92
N HIS A 18 -16.12 5.39 -9.56
CA HIS A 18 -17.22 4.47 -9.24
C HIS A 18 -17.01 3.73 -7.92
N ARG A 19 -15.76 3.47 -7.51
CA ARG A 19 -15.48 2.94 -6.17
C ARG A 19 -16.00 3.88 -5.09
N LEU A 20 -15.69 5.17 -5.23
CA LEU A 20 -16.13 6.20 -4.27
C LEU A 20 -17.65 6.40 -4.29
N GLU A 21 -18.28 6.50 -5.48
CA GLU A 21 -19.73 6.66 -5.62
C GLU A 21 -20.53 5.50 -5.03
N LYS A 22 -20.03 4.28 -5.20
CA LYS A 22 -20.70 3.05 -4.74
C LYS A 22 -20.24 2.58 -3.36
N ASN A 23 -19.19 3.20 -2.83
CA ASN A 23 -18.54 2.81 -1.59
C ASN A 23 -18.06 1.34 -1.60
N LEU A 24 -17.54 0.87 -2.75
CA LEU A 24 -17.17 -0.52 -2.99
C LEU A 24 -15.82 -0.62 -3.71
N PHE A 25 -15.11 -1.73 -3.51
CA PHE A 25 -13.95 -2.11 -4.29
C PHE A 25 -13.95 -3.61 -4.59
N VAL A 26 -13.11 -4.03 -5.53
CA VAL A 26 -12.96 -5.44 -5.91
C VAL A 26 -11.61 -5.95 -5.42
N ALA A 27 -11.63 -7.11 -4.78
CA ALA A 27 -10.44 -7.90 -4.50
C ALA A 27 -10.54 -9.23 -5.26
N GLU A 28 -9.45 -9.63 -5.89
CA GLU A 28 -9.36 -10.85 -6.65
C GLU A 28 -8.13 -11.66 -6.21
N GLY A 29 -8.30 -12.98 -6.15
CA GLY A 29 -7.29 -13.92 -5.68
C GLY A 29 -7.66 -14.55 -4.36
N LYS A 30 -7.62 -15.90 -4.32
CA LYS A 30 -8.02 -16.68 -3.15
C LYS A 30 -7.40 -16.17 -1.85
N LYS A 31 -6.07 -15.95 -1.85
CA LYS A 31 -5.36 -15.45 -0.67
C LYS A 31 -5.85 -14.07 -0.21
N VAL A 32 -5.95 -13.12 -1.14
CA VAL A 32 -6.35 -11.74 -0.82
C VAL A 32 -7.78 -11.69 -0.29
N VAL A 33 -8.71 -12.41 -0.95
CA VAL A 33 -10.11 -12.47 -0.54
C VAL A 33 -10.23 -13.14 0.83
N SER A 34 -9.51 -14.26 1.08
CA SER A 34 -9.50 -14.92 2.39
C SER A 34 -8.95 -14.02 3.50
N GLU A 35 -7.87 -13.27 3.25
CA GLU A 35 -7.31 -12.32 4.24
C GLU A 35 -8.30 -11.22 4.63
N LEU A 36 -9.04 -10.68 3.64
CA LEU A 36 -10.10 -9.69 3.92
C LEU A 36 -11.24 -10.29 4.73
N ILE A 37 -11.71 -11.50 4.39
CA ILE A 37 -12.76 -12.21 5.13
C ILE A 37 -12.31 -12.49 6.57
N ASN A 38 -11.10 -13.03 6.75
CA ASN A 38 -10.53 -13.35 8.07
C ASN A 38 -10.28 -12.11 8.94
N SER A 39 -10.25 -10.93 8.34
CA SER A 39 -10.16 -9.64 9.03
C SER A 39 -11.53 -8.98 9.25
N ASP A 40 -12.62 -9.73 9.11
CA ASP A 40 -14.01 -9.27 9.25
C ASP A 40 -14.35 -8.08 8.35
N TRP A 41 -13.69 -7.98 7.16
CA TRP A 41 -13.97 -6.89 6.25
C TRP A 41 -15.33 -7.08 5.59
N PRO A 42 -16.24 -6.11 5.67
CA PRO A 42 -17.59 -6.26 5.16
C PRO A 42 -17.60 -6.38 3.63
N PHE A 43 -18.32 -7.37 3.13
CA PHE A 43 -18.48 -7.60 1.71
C PHE A 43 -19.94 -7.51 1.25
N LYS A 44 -20.11 -7.22 -0.02
CA LYS A 44 -21.42 -7.22 -0.70
C LYS A 44 -21.66 -8.53 -1.45
N ASN A 45 -20.65 -9.05 -2.13
CA ASN A 45 -20.71 -10.30 -2.87
C ASN A 45 -19.37 -11.04 -2.74
N LEU A 46 -19.44 -12.36 -2.67
CA LEU A 46 -18.30 -13.25 -2.80
C LEU A 46 -18.59 -14.23 -3.94
N PHE A 47 -17.61 -14.43 -4.80
CA PHE A 47 -17.68 -15.38 -5.93
C PHE A 47 -16.50 -16.34 -5.85
N SER A 48 -16.76 -17.62 -6.09
CA SER A 48 -15.69 -18.61 -6.20
C SER A 48 -16.03 -19.71 -7.20
N THR A 49 -15.00 -20.36 -7.71
CA THR A 49 -15.14 -21.62 -8.44
C THR A 49 -15.07 -22.84 -7.51
N GLU A 50 -14.84 -22.65 -6.19
CA GLU A 50 -14.74 -23.68 -5.17
C GLU A 50 -15.92 -23.59 -4.21
N GLU A 51 -16.67 -24.69 -4.04
CA GLU A 51 -17.89 -24.76 -3.19
C GLU A 51 -17.61 -24.46 -1.72
N ASN A 52 -16.47 -24.89 -1.21
CA ASN A 52 -16.12 -24.78 0.22
C ASN A 52 -15.28 -23.52 0.55
N PHE A 53 -15.32 -22.49 -0.31
CA PHE A 53 -14.54 -21.29 -0.08
C PHE A 53 -15.09 -20.45 1.07
N HIS A 54 -16.40 -20.23 1.13
CA HIS A 54 -17.11 -19.49 2.19
C HIS A 54 -18.61 -19.83 2.15
N PRO A 55 -19.34 -19.84 3.29
CA PRO A 55 -20.79 -20.15 3.29
C PRO A 55 -21.64 -19.25 2.38
N ASP A 56 -21.30 -17.95 2.31
CA ASP A 56 -22.06 -16.97 1.52
C ASP A 56 -21.51 -16.80 0.09
N VAL A 57 -20.73 -17.75 -0.41
CA VAL A 57 -20.15 -17.66 -1.74
C VAL A 57 -21.18 -17.97 -2.82
N GLU A 58 -21.22 -17.13 -3.84
CA GLU A 58 -21.91 -17.46 -5.10
C GLU A 58 -20.97 -18.29 -5.97
N LEU A 59 -21.31 -19.57 -6.15
CA LEU A 59 -20.52 -20.49 -6.98
C LEU A 59 -20.63 -20.09 -8.45
N LEU A 60 -19.51 -19.91 -9.10
CA LEU A 60 -19.40 -19.58 -10.51
C LEU A 60 -18.65 -20.67 -11.27
N THR A 61 -19.00 -20.81 -12.55
CA THR A 61 -18.17 -21.55 -13.49
C THR A 61 -16.91 -20.76 -13.82
N LEU A 62 -15.86 -21.45 -14.28
CA LEU A 62 -14.64 -20.77 -14.78
C LEU A 62 -14.98 -19.81 -15.94
N ALA A 63 -15.97 -20.15 -16.77
CA ALA A 63 -16.44 -19.29 -17.86
C ALA A 63 -17.10 -17.99 -17.36
N ASP A 64 -17.83 -18.05 -16.24
CA ASP A 64 -18.40 -16.84 -15.62
C ASP A 64 -17.33 -16.02 -14.90
N MET A 65 -16.39 -16.66 -14.20
CA MET A 65 -15.27 -15.98 -13.58
C MET A 65 -14.42 -15.20 -14.61
N LYS A 66 -14.21 -15.76 -15.81
CA LYS A 66 -13.54 -15.07 -16.94
C LYS A 66 -14.22 -13.77 -17.37
N LYS A 67 -15.52 -13.61 -17.11
CA LYS A 67 -16.27 -12.39 -17.49
C LYS A 67 -16.09 -11.23 -16.50
N ILE A 68 -15.58 -11.51 -15.30
CA ILE A 68 -15.46 -10.53 -14.21
C ILE A 68 -14.04 -10.33 -13.73
N THR A 69 -13.09 -11.16 -14.14
CA THR A 69 -11.68 -11.04 -13.79
C THR A 69 -11.02 -9.84 -14.49
N ASN A 70 -10.12 -9.16 -13.79
CA ASN A 70 -9.18 -8.18 -14.34
C ASN A 70 -7.82 -8.81 -14.66
N PHE A 71 -7.63 -10.10 -14.40
CA PHE A 71 -6.38 -10.81 -14.62
C PHE A 71 -6.37 -11.57 -15.94
N LYS A 72 -5.17 -11.80 -16.50
CA LYS A 72 -5.00 -12.64 -17.69
C LYS A 72 -5.51 -14.05 -17.45
N THR A 73 -5.26 -14.59 -16.27
CA THR A 73 -5.79 -15.89 -15.83
C THR A 73 -6.75 -15.63 -14.67
N PRO A 74 -8.02 -16.05 -14.78
CA PRO A 74 -8.99 -15.88 -13.70
C PRO A 74 -8.50 -16.55 -12.42
N SER A 75 -8.71 -15.89 -11.31
CA SER A 75 -8.48 -16.50 -10.01
C SER A 75 -9.67 -17.36 -9.58
N GLN A 76 -9.46 -18.14 -8.54
CA GLN A 76 -10.51 -19.02 -7.98
C GLN A 76 -11.53 -18.25 -7.14
N ALA A 77 -11.20 -17.02 -6.68
CA ALA A 77 -12.09 -16.22 -5.85
C ALA A 77 -12.03 -14.73 -6.21
N LEU A 78 -13.17 -14.06 -6.12
CA LEU A 78 -13.34 -12.62 -6.27
C LEU A 78 -14.36 -12.14 -5.25
N GLY A 79 -14.06 -11.03 -4.57
CA GLY A 79 -14.97 -10.39 -3.64
C GLY A 79 -15.24 -8.93 -4.00
N VAL A 80 -16.45 -8.47 -3.75
CA VAL A 80 -16.85 -7.06 -3.77
C VAL A 80 -17.02 -6.62 -2.32
N PHE A 81 -16.11 -5.78 -1.86
CA PHE A 81 -16.01 -5.33 -0.48
C PHE A 81 -16.41 -3.86 -0.34
N PHE A 82 -16.87 -3.47 0.85
CA PHE A 82 -17.13 -2.06 1.13
C PHE A 82 -15.82 -1.30 1.39
N LEU A 83 -15.72 -0.05 0.93
CA LEU A 83 -14.62 0.81 1.32
C LEU A 83 -14.67 1.07 2.82
N PRO A 84 -13.52 1.16 3.52
CA PRO A 84 -13.51 1.44 4.95
C PRO A 84 -13.99 2.87 5.21
N LYS A 85 -14.60 3.07 6.37
CA LYS A 85 -14.86 4.43 6.84
C LYS A 85 -13.54 5.15 7.09
N SER A 86 -13.49 6.45 6.81
CA SER A 86 -12.33 7.27 7.14
C SER A 86 -12.00 7.16 8.62
N LYS A 87 -10.75 6.82 8.93
CA LYS A 87 -10.23 6.79 10.30
C LYS A 87 -9.37 8.01 10.56
N LYS A 88 -9.31 8.44 11.81
CA LYS A 88 -8.34 9.46 12.23
C LYS A 88 -6.94 8.86 12.15
N ILE A 89 -5.99 9.63 11.64
CA ILE A 89 -4.57 9.27 11.61
C ILE A 89 -4.08 9.16 13.06
N LEU A 90 -3.45 8.06 13.40
CA LEU A 90 -2.82 7.86 14.70
C LEU A 90 -1.41 8.44 14.67
N SER A 91 -0.96 9.02 15.77
CA SER A 91 0.42 9.50 15.88
C SER A 91 1.33 8.39 16.42
N GLU A 92 1.59 7.39 15.57
CA GLU A 92 2.53 6.33 15.89
C GLU A 92 3.96 6.85 15.99
N PRO A 93 4.85 6.24 16.79
CA PRO A 93 6.24 6.68 16.89
C PRO A 93 6.94 6.74 15.53
N ILE A 94 6.81 5.69 14.75
CA ILE A 94 7.33 5.62 13.38
C ILE A 94 6.17 5.83 12.41
N THR A 95 6.28 6.81 11.53
CA THR A 95 5.33 7.04 10.44
C THR A 95 6.04 6.84 9.10
N ILE A 96 5.45 6.08 8.22
CA ILE A 96 5.88 5.96 6.83
C ILE A 96 4.98 6.83 5.96
N ALA A 97 5.59 7.66 5.12
CA ALA A 97 4.88 8.55 4.22
C ALA A 97 5.35 8.38 2.78
N ILE A 98 4.40 8.45 1.86
CA ILE A 98 4.61 8.25 0.43
C ILE A 98 4.23 9.51 -0.32
N ASP A 99 5.18 10.03 -1.08
CA ASP A 99 4.99 11.23 -1.89
C ASP A 99 4.97 10.89 -3.39
N GLY A 100 3.78 10.62 -3.92
CA GLY A 100 3.52 10.52 -5.34
C GLY A 100 3.93 9.20 -6.03
N ILE A 101 3.98 8.08 -5.31
CA ILE A 101 4.17 6.77 -5.96
C ILE A 101 2.99 6.51 -6.91
N SER A 102 3.27 6.34 -8.19
CA SER A 102 2.28 6.11 -9.24
C SER A 102 2.12 4.64 -9.64
N ASP A 103 3.16 3.83 -9.45
CA ASP A 103 3.11 2.39 -9.76
C ASP A 103 2.35 1.61 -8.69
N PRO A 104 1.28 0.88 -9.09
CA PRO A 104 0.45 0.14 -8.14
C PRO A 104 1.18 -1.06 -7.51
N GLY A 105 2.15 -1.66 -8.21
CA GLY A 105 2.95 -2.76 -7.67
C GLY A 105 3.84 -2.28 -6.53
N ASN A 106 4.47 -1.11 -6.69
CA ASN A 106 5.30 -0.50 -5.67
C ASN A 106 4.49 -0.14 -4.42
N LEU A 107 3.33 0.54 -4.58
CA LEU A 107 2.49 0.87 -3.43
C LEU A 107 2.02 -0.40 -2.70
N GLY A 108 1.54 -1.41 -3.44
CA GLY A 108 1.12 -2.67 -2.82
C GLY A 108 2.25 -3.37 -2.06
N THR A 109 3.47 -3.32 -2.59
CA THR A 109 4.66 -3.86 -1.91
C THR A 109 5.00 -3.06 -0.65
N VAL A 110 4.91 -1.72 -0.69
CA VAL A 110 5.11 -0.88 0.50
C VAL A 110 4.07 -1.17 1.57
N ILE A 111 2.79 -1.32 1.21
CA ILE A 111 1.73 -1.72 2.16
C ILE A 111 2.08 -3.06 2.82
N ARG A 112 2.57 -4.04 2.05
CA ARG A 112 2.99 -5.32 2.57
C ARG A 112 4.22 -5.23 3.49
N LEU A 113 5.17 -4.34 3.20
CA LEU A 113 6.31 -4.07 4.07
C LEU A 113 5.85 -3.41 5.38
N CYS A 114 4.95 -2.44 5.34
CA CYS A 114 4.37 -1.85 6.55
C CYS A 114 3.74 -2.92 7.44
N ASP A 115 2.91 -3.80 6.88
CA ASP A 115 2.33 -4.92 7.62
C ASP A 115 3.39 -5.84 8.24
N TRP A 116 4.43 -6.20 7.47
CA TRP A 116 5.52 -7.06 7.95
C TRP A 116 6.27 -6.48 9.15
N PHE A 117 6.47 -5.17 9.16
CA PHE A 117 7.16 -4.47 10.25
C PHE A 117 6.21 -3.94 11.32
N GLY A 118 4.92 -4.29 11.31
CA GLY A 118 3.94 -3.89 12.32
C GLY A 118 3.54 -2.42 12.26
N ILE A 119 3.68 -1.77 11.09
CA ILE A 119 3.25 -0.40 10.83
C ILE A 119 1.81 -0.44 10.33
N SER A 120 0.87 0.05 11.13
CA SER A 120 -0.56 -0.04 10.83
C SER A 120 -1.10 1.08 9.94
N GLU A 121 -0.32 2.14 9.72
CA GLU A 121 -0.75 3.31 8.97
C GLU A 121 0.30 3.76 7.96
N LEU A 122 -0.15 4.13 6.76
CA LEU A 122 0.64 4.69 5.68
C LEU A 122 0.04 6.03 5.26
N ILE A 123 0.83 7.11 5.31
CA ILE A 123 0.36 8.42 4.91
C ILE A 123 0.74 8.65 3.44
N CYS A 124 -0.23 8.94 2.61
CA CYS A 124 -0.04 9.10 1.17
C CYS A 124 -0.39 10.52 0.73
N SER A 125 0.42 11.12 -0.12
CA SER A 125 0.02 12.32 -0.84
C SER A 125 -1.15 12.01 -1.79
N LYS A 126 -1.97 13.01 -2.11
CA LYS A 126 -3.12 12.85 -3.02
C LYS A 126 -2.75 12.33 -4.41
N ASN A 127 -1.49 12.51 -4.82
CA ASN A 127 -0.97 12.09 -6.12
C ASN A 127 -0.52 10.63 -6.13
N THR A 128 -0.46 9.97 -4.96
CA THR A 128 -0.17 8.54 -4.86
C THR A 128 -1.32 7.72 -5.44
N VAL A 129 -0.99 6.64 -6.12
CA VAL A 129 -1.98 5.71 -6.69
C VAL A 129 -2.94 5.21 -5.60
N ASP A 130 -4.21 5.03 -5.97
CA ASP A 130 -5.25 4.61 -5.02
C ASP A 130 -4.98 3.19 -4.49
N CYS A 131 -4.92 3.02 -3.16
CA CYS A 131 -4.68 1.73 -2.51
C CYS A 131 -5.77 0.69 -2.80
N PHE A 132 -6.98 1.13 -3.18
CA PHE A 132 -8.07 0.24 -3.60
C PHE A 132 -8.11 -0.01 -5.12
N ASN A 133 -7.07 0.39 -5.87
CA ASN A 133 -6.87 -0.09 -7.23
C ASN A 133 -6.62 -1.61 -7.20
N SER A 134 -7.23 -2.34 -8.14
CA SER A 134 -7.17 -3.83 -8.18
C SER A 134 -5.74 -4.38 -8.18
N LYS A 135 -4.81 -3.69 -8.87
CA LYS A 135 -3.39 -4.08 -8.90
C LYS A 135 -2.67 -3.83 -7.58
N VAL A 136 -3.02 -2.75 -6.84
CA VAL A 136 -2.48 -2.49 -5.49
C VAL A 136 -2.98 -3.55 -4.52
N ILE A 137 -4.29 -3.83 -4.55
CA ILE A 137 -4.91 -4.88 -3.73
C ILE A 137 -4.20 -6.22 -3.96
N GLN A 138 -3.97 -6.58 -5.22
CA GLN A 138 -3.25 -7.82 -5.56
C GLN A 138 -1.82 -7.82 -5.02
N ALA A 139 -1.06 -6.74 -5.25
CA ALA A 139 0.34 -6.64 -4.84
C ALA A 139 0.50 -6.61 -3.31
N SER A 140 -0.48 -6.09 -2.57
CA SER A 140 -0.49 -6.08 -1.11
C SER A 140 -0.68 -7.47 -0.49
N MET A 141 -1.12 -8.47 -1.27
CA MET A 141 -1.30 -9.86 -0.82
C MET A 141 -2.17 -10.01 0.43
N GLY A 142 -3.14 -9.09 0.63
CA GLY A 142 -4.04 -9.05 1.78
C GLY A 142 -3.60 -8.12 2.91
N SER A 143 -2.39 -7.57 2.90
CA SER A 143 -1.91 -6.63 3.94
C SER A 143 -2.74 -5.34 4.02
N ILE A 144 -3.48 -4.99 2.97
CA ILE A 144 -4.44 -3.88 2.97
C ILE A 144 -5.52 -4.03 4.06
N ALA A 145 -5.75 -5.23 4.56
CA ALA A 145 -6.68 -5.48 5.65
C ALA A 145 -6.18 -4.94 6.99
N ARG A 146 -4.87 -4.82 7.16
CA ARG A 146 -4.19 -4.44 8.41
C ARG A 146 -3.51 -3.09 8.37
N VAL A 147 -3.21 -2.57 7.17
CA VAL A 147 -2.55 -1.27 6.97
C VAL A 147 -3.54 -0.27 6.40
N SER A 148 -3.82 0.80 7.13
CA SER A 148 -4.69 1.88 6.68
C SER A 148 -3.91 2.91 5.86
N CYS A 149 -4.35 3.18 4.63
CA CYS A 149 -3.75 4.22 3.78
C CYS A 149 -4.54 5.53 3.91
N HIS A 150 -3.90 6.59 4.38
CA HIS A 150 -4.49 7.91 4.55
C HIS A 150 -4.01 8.86 3.47
N TYR A 151 -4.92 9.30 2.62
CA TYR A 151 -4.63 10.26 1.55
C TYR A 151 -4.87 11.69 2.04
N VAL A 152 -3.81 12.49 2.02
CA VAL A 152 -3.85 13.88 2.52
C VAL A 152 -3.58 14.88 1.39
N SER A 153 -4.18 16.06 1.49
CA SER A 153 -4.03 17.14 0.50
C SER A 153 -2.65 17.80 0.57
N ASP A 154 -2.13 17.99 1.79
CA ASP A 154 -0.79 18.51 2.07
C ASP A 154 -0.05 17.56 3.01
N LEU A 155 0.84 16.74 2.41
CA LEU A 155 1.62 15.77 3.15
C LEU A 155 2.57 16.45 4.14
N GLY A 156 3.18 17.56 3.72
CA GLY A 156 4.11 18.29 4.57
C GLY A 156 3.46 18.92 5.79
N ALA A 157 2.27 19.54 5.63
CA ALA A 157 1.53 20.07 6.78
C ALA A 157 1.11 18.95 7.73
N THR A 158 0.56 17.85 7.20
CA THR A 158 0.15 16.69 8.00
C THR A 158 1.31 16.11 8.82
N LEU A 159 2.49 15.94 8.22
CA LEU A 159 3.66 15.41 8.93
C LEU A 159 4.19 16.39 9.99
N THR A 160 4.15 17.70 9.72
CA THR A 160 4.55 18.73 10.68
C THR A 160 3.63 18.74 11.91
N GLU A 161 2.31 18.57 11.71
CA GLU A 161 1.33 18.49 12.81
C GLU A 161 1.59 17.30 13.75
N MET A 162 2.30 16.26 13.30
CA MET A 162 2.67 15.11 14.15
C MET A 162 3.79 15.44 15.17
N GLN A 163 4.41 16.61 15.10
CA GLN A 163 5.42 17.11 16.03
C GLN A 163 6.58 16.14 16.27
N LYS A 164 7.11 15.57 15.19
CA LYS A 164 8.28 14.69 15.21
C LYS A 164 9.14 14.92 13.97
N PRO A 165 10.46 14.61 14.03
CA PRO A 165 11.38 14.81 12.92
C PRO A 165 10.89 14.14 11.62
N ILE A 166 11.12 14.81 10.50
CA ILE A 166 10.78 14.31 9.16
C ILE A 166 12.07 14.03 8.41
N TYR A 167 12.30 12.78 8.05
CA TYR A 167 13.45 12.35 7.25
C TYR A 167 13.02 11.91 5.86
N GLY A 168 13.74 12.37 4.84
CA GLY A 168 13.49 11.98 3.45
C GLY A 168 14.50 10.96 2.96
N ALA A 169 14.03 9.90 2.32
CA ALA A 169 14.87 8.97 1.57
C ALA A 169 15.28 9.62 0.24
N THR A 170 16.57 9.98 0.12
CA THR A 170 17.14 10.68 -1.02
C THR A 170 18.46 10.04 -1.45
N LEU A 171 19.00 10.44 -2.60
CA LEU A 171 20.28 9.93 -3.10
C LEU A 171 21.47 10.66 -2.45
N ASP A 172 21.25 11.90 -2.01
CA ASP A 172 22.26 12.85 -1.50
C ASP A 172 22.21 13.01 0.02
N GLY A 173 21.61 12.08 0.74
CA GLY A 173 21.48 12.10 2.18
C GLY A 173 22.64 11.42 2.92
N ASP A 174 22.62 11.54 4.25
CA ASP A 174 23.53 10.78 5.13
C ASP A 174 23.22 9.27 5.03
N SER A 175 24.27 8.45 5.13
CA SER A 175 24.09 6.99 5.06
C SER A 175 23.21 6.49 6.21
N ILE A 176 22.21 5.69 5.89
CA ILE A 176 21.39 5.00 6.90
C ILE A 176 22.19 4.09 7.82
N TYR A 177 23.40 3.70 7.42
CA TYR A 177 24.28 2.80 8.19
C TYR A 177 25.24 3.54 9.12
N SER A 178 25.37 4.87 8.97
CA SER A 178 26.35 5.66 9.75
C SER A 178 25.92 5.90 11.19
N ASN A 179 24.61 6.02 11.42
CA ASN A 179 24.04 6.29 12.73
C ASN A 179 22.76 5.48 12.94
N LYS A 180 22.39 5.31 14.21
CA LYS A 180 21.11 4.70 14.54
C LYS A 180 19.96 5.60 14.08
N LEU A 181 19.07 5.08 13.24
CA LEU A 181 17.90 5.80 12.78
C LEU A 181 16.94 6.11 13.96
N PRO A 182 16.38 7.34 14.03
CA PRO A 182 15.41 7.70 15.07
C PRO A 182 14.18 6.80 15.08
N ASN A 183 13.83 6.27 16.24
CA ASN A 183 12.64 5.42 16.43
C ASN A 183 11.36 6.22 16.72
N LYS A 184 11.45 7.56 16.71
CA LYS A 184 10.30 8.48 16.80
C LYS A 184 10.47 9.53 15.70
N ALA A 185 10.01 9.20 14.48
CA ALA A 185 10.17 10.07 13.32
C ALA A 185 9.17 9.69 12.21
N SER A 186 9.06 10.59 11.23
CA SER A 186 8.39 10.33 9.96
C SER A 186 9.42 10.10 8.86
N TYR A 187 9.30 9.02 8.10
CA TYR A 187 10.17 8.66 6.98
C TYR A 187 9.41 8.79 5.68
N VAL A 188 9.91 9.62 4.77
CA VAL A 188 9.26 9.96 3.50
C VAL A 188 9.99 9.29 2.35
N PHE A 189 9.23 8.61 1.50
CA PHE A 189 9.69 8.02 0.25
C PHE A 189 9.00 8.71 -0.91
N GLY A 190 9.78 9.23 -1.85
CA GLY A 190 9.28 9.94 -3.04
C GLY A 190 8.99 9.01 -4.21
N SER A 191 8.47 9.58 -5.30
CA SER A 191 8.25 8.86 -6.54
C SER A 191 9.56 8.50 -7.25
N GLU A 192 9.52 7.47 -8.10
CA GLU A 192 10.67 7.01 -8.86
C GLU A 192 11.17 8.06 -9.86
N SER A 193 10.27 8.87 -10.41
CA SER A 193 10.59 9.85 -11.46
C SER A 193 11.00 11.22 -10.95
N HIS A 194 10.48 11.65 -9.80
CA HIS A 194 10.67 13.01 -9.31
C HIS A 194 11.22 13.08 -7.87
N GLY A 195 11.37 11.92 -7.20
CA GLY A 195 11.73 11.88 -5.80
C GLY A 195 10.68 12.53 -4.89
N ILE A 196 11.14 13.13 -3.81
CA ILE A 196 10.32 13.89 -2.86
C ILE A 196 10.04 15.28 -3.44
N SER A 197 8.80 15.76 -3.33
CA SER A 197 8.40 17.07 -3.85
C SER A 197 9.18 18.21 -3.19
N LYS A 198 9.45 19.29 -3.98
CA LYS A 198 10.23 20.44 -3.54
C LYS A 198 9.68 21.07 -2.26
N THR A 199 8.36 21.18 -2.15
CA THR A 199 7.68 21.71 -0.97
C THR A 199 7.89 20.85 0.27
N LEU A 200 7.98 19.54 0.13
CA LEU A 200 8.21 18.63 1.23
C LEU A 200 9.69 18.58 1.60
N LEU A 201 10.61 18.71 0.63
CA LEU A 201 12.05 18.80 0.90
C LEU A 201 12.42 19.94 1.85
N THR A 202 11.71 21.08 1.82
CA THR A 202 11.95 22.21 2.73
C THR A 202 11.52 21.97 4.18
N LYS A 203 10.78 20.89 4.42
CA LYS A 203 10.28 20.50 5.75
C LYS A 203 11.05 19.33 6.37
N LEU A 204 12.01 18.79 5.65
CA LEU A 204 12.86 17.71 6.17
C LEU A 204 13.86 18.25 7.19
N GLU A 205 14.01 17.58 8.31
CA GLU A 205 15.12 17.80 9.25
C GLU A 205 16.39 17.12 8.78
N GLY A 206 16.28 16.08 7.97
CA GLY A 206 17.44 15.39 7.41
C GLY A 206 17.08 14.55 6.18
N LYS A 207 18.11 14.36 5.38
CA LYS A 207 18.09 13.47 4.23
C LYS A 207 18.87 12.21 4.55
N LEU A 208 18.34 11.06 4.20
CA LEU A 208 18.96 9.76 4.44
C LEU A 208 19.09 8.99 3.12
N SER A 209 20.22 8.33 2.95
CA SER A 209 20.53 7.60 1.72
C SER A 209 20.94 6.15 1.98
N ILE A 210 20.65 5.28 1.03
CA ILE A 210 21.26 3.96 0.92
C ILE A 210 22.54 4.15 0.11
N PRO A 211 23.74 3.92 0.66
CA PRO A 211 24.98 4.11 -0.05
C PRO A 211 25.06 3.23 -1.30
N GLN A 212 25.53 3.81 -2.38
CA GLN A 212 25.87 3.06 -3.60
C GLN A 212 27.36 2.69 -3.55
N PHE A 213 27.65 1.40 -3.60
CA PHE A 213 29.01 0.87 -3.50
C PHE A 213 29.73 0.73 -4.84
N ARG A 214 29.01 0.93 -5.97
CA ARG A 214 29.63 0.88 -7.29
C ARG A 214 30.37 2.18 -7.56
N GLU A 215 31.67 2.08 -7.87
CA GLU A 215 32.51 3.21 -8.29
C GLU A 215 32.44 3.45 -9.80
N GLY A 216 32.78 4.66 -10.24
CA GLY A 216 32.85 5.07 -11.66
C GLY A 216 31.55 5.66 -12.21
N ASP A 217 31.56 5.97 -13.52
CA ASP A 217 30.48 6.72 -14.20
C ASP A 217 29.24 5.88 -14.53
N ASN A 218 29.33 4.57 -14.46
CA ASN A 218 28.21 3.63 -14.75
C ASN A 218 27.40 3.33 -13.50
N LYS A 219 26.94 4.36 -12.80
CA LYS A 219 26.08 4.21 -11.62
C LYS A 219 24.63 3.98 -12.04
N VAL A 220 23.90 3.19 -11.24
CA VAL A 220 22.45 3.08 -11.37
C VAL A 220 21.82 4.36 -10.82
N ASP A 221 20.85 4.94 -11.51
CA ASP A 221 20.27 6.23 -11.13
C ASP A 221 19.54 6.18 -9.78
N SER A 222 18.80 5.12 -9.49
CA SER A 222 18.10 4.94 -8.23
C SER A 222 17.73 3.48 -7.97
N LEU A 223 17.40 3.17 -6.74
CA LEU A 223 16.73 1.93 -6.36
C LEU A 223 15.22 2.08 -6.57
N ASN A 224 14.55 0.96 -6.90
CA ASN A 224 13.10 0.89 -6.85
C ASN A 224 12.62 1.31 -5.45
N VAL A 225 11.56 2.14 -5.37
CA VAL A 225 11.09 2.72 -4.12
C VAL A 225 10.65 1.68 -3.09
N ALA A 226 10.04 0.58 -3.49
CA ALA A 226 9.66 -0.49 -2.57
C ALA A 226 10.90 -1.20 -2.01
N ASN A 227 11.94 -1.42 -2.83
CA ASN A 227 13.21 -1.98 -2.37
C ASN A 227 13.92 -1.02 -1.40
N ALA A 228 13.96 0.28 -1.72
CA ALA A 228 14.51 1.28 -0.81
C ALA A 228 13.75 1.27 0.52
N THR A 229 12.43 1.26 0.50
CA THR A 229 11.59 1.17 1.70
C THR A 229 11.91 -0.08 2.52
N ALA A 230 12.10 -1.24 1.88
CA ALA A 230 12.45 -2.48 2.58
C ALA A 230 13.79 -2.38 3.32
N ILE A 231 14.82 -1.81 2.67
CA ILE A 231 16.14 -1.60 3.26
C ILE A 231 16.06 -0.62 4.44
N PHE A 232 15.37 0.51 4.28
CA PHE A 232 15.15 1.48 5.35
C PHE A 232 14.43 0.85 6.55
N LEU A 233 13.34 0.12 6.32
CA LEU A 233 12.59 -0.54 7.40
C LEU A 233 13.44 -1.61 8.08
N SER A 234 14.19 -2.41 7.32
CA SER A 234 15.11 -3.41 7.88
C SER A 234 16.14 -2.78 8.80
N GLU A 235 16.75 -1.65 8.39
CA GLU A 235 17.74 -0.95 9.23
C GLU A 235 17.09 -0.26 10.44
N LEU A 236 15.93 0.36 10.25
CA LEU A 236 15.16 1.03 11.31
C LEU A 236 14.76 0.05 12.42
N PHE A 237 14.35 -1.16 12.06
CA PHE A 237 13.92 -2.18 13.01
C PHE A 237 15.08 -3.08 13.48
N ARG A 238 16.28 -2.94 12.91
CA ARG A 238 17.49 -3.67 13.31
C ARG A 238 17.88 -3.34 14.75
N GLY A 239 17.68 -3.97 15.67
CA GLY A 239 18.02 -3.68 17.08
C GLY A 239 16.82 -3.29 17.94
N LEU A 240 15.62 -3.25 17.37
CA LEU A 240 14.40 -3.24 18.16
C LEU A 240 14.12 -4.68 18.63
N LYS A 241 13.82 -4.83 19.93
CA LYS A 241 13.42 -6.14 20.46
C LYS A 241 12.10 -6.55 19.84
N ILE A 242 12.07 -7.74 19.24
CA ILE A 242 10.81 -8.38 18.84
C ILE A 242 10.02 -8.57 20.13
N LYS A 243 8.83 -7.99 20.20
CA LYS A 243 7.87 -8.32 21.24
C LYS A 243 7.41 -9.74 20.95
N ASN A 244 8.02 -10.73 21.62
CA ASN A 244 7.48 -12.08 21.62
C ASN A 244 6.08 -12.00 22.21
N GLY A 245 5.05 -12.28 21.38
CA GLY A 245 3.67 -12.41 21.81
C GLY A 245 3.47 -13.67 22.67
#